data_dc24473282b0c4391e2bedaec904e26c
#
_entry.id   dc24473282b0c4391e2bedaec904e26c
#
_cell.length_a   1.000
_cell.length_b   1.000
_cell.length_c   1.000
_cell.angle_alpha   90.00
_cell.angle_beta   90.00
_cell.angle_gamma   90.00
#
_symmetry.space_group_name_H-M   'P 1'
#
loop_
_entity.id
_entity.type
_entity.pdbx_description
1 polymer ?
#
loop_
_entity_poly.entity_id
_entity_poly.type
_entity_poly.pdbx_seq_one_letter_code
_entity_poly.pdbx_strand_id
1 'polypeptide(L)'
;MYLKAFCAAAVLALAGGAASAATCTGSFGKSQTTTFTVNQLVPAGSTVDAICVNNSNDSEGAVSGLFGITDWMLGDKSGDENSGDGVVSFGTEFAGGSSSGSWDILNPDGYSSILFVLKAGDTFGAFLLDSATLMAGDWFTSRGLSHASVYYGGEPTPAPVPLPASALLLLAGVGGLAALRRRRNRA
;
A
#
# COMPACT_ATOMS: atom_id res chain seq x y z
N MET A 1 -58.93 -13.53 11.50
CA MET A 1 -57.82 -14.19 10.75
C MET A 1 -56.71 -13.17 10.71
N TYR A 2 -55.76 -13.20 11.66
CA TYR A 2 -54.74 -12.17 11.79
C TYR A 2 -53.42 -12.70 11.21
N LEU A 3 -52.97 -12.10 10.10
CA LEU A 3 -51.70 -12.39 9.44
C LEU A 3 -50.59 -11.69 10.24
N LYS A 4 -49.75 -12.45 10.93
CA LYS A 4 -48.57 -11.93 11.60
C LYS A 4 -47.43 -11.81 10.56
N ALA A 5 -47.11 -10.56 10.19
CA ALA A 5 -45.93 -10.29 9.39
C ALA A 5 -44.67 -10.42 10.25
N PHE A 6 -43.81 -11.38 9.92
CA PHE A 6 -42.46 -11.53 10.49
C PHE A 6 -41.51 -10.59 9.72
N CYS A 7 -41.10 -9.50 10.35
CA CYS A 7 -39.98 -8.72 9.88
C CYS A 7 -38.66 -9.43 10.26
N ALA A 8 -38.01 -10.06 9.31
CA ALA A 8 -36.66 -10.56 9.46
C ALA A 8 -35.69 -9.37 9.33
N ALA A 9 -35.13 -8.90 10.45
CA ALA A 9 -34.05 -7.93 10.44
C ALA A 9 -32.76 -8.66 10.05
N ALA A 10 -32.27 -8.42 8.83
CA ALA A 10 -30.93 -8.85 8.40
C ALA A 10 -29.89 -7.97 9.10
N VAL A 11 -29.19 -8.52 10.09
CA VAL A 11 -28.01 -7.89 10.69
C VAL A 11 -26.86 -8.06 9.70
N LEU A 12 -26.52 -7.01 8.96
CA LEU A 12 -25.25 -6.93 8.25
C LEU A 12 -24.12 -6.84 9.30
N ALA A 13 -23.44 -7.93 9.54
CA ALA A 13 -22.17 -7.90 10.25
C ALA A 13 -21.13 -7.26 9.30
N LEU A 14 -20.81 -5.97 9.52
CA LEU A 14 -19.62 -5.36 8.94
C LEU A 14 -18.42 -6.07 9.58
N ALA A 15 -17.82 -7.01 8.84
CA ALA A 15 -16.50 -7.53 9.15
C ALA A 15 -15.51 -6.38 8.92
N GLY A 16 -15.33 -5.53 9.92
CA GLY A 16 -14.23 -4.58 9.97
C GLY A 16 -12.94 -5.39 10.06
N GLY A 17 -12.19 -5.50 8.96
CA GLY A 17 -10.84 -6.03 9.00
C GLY A 17 -10.05 -5.23 10.04
N ALA A 18 -9.48 -5.90 11.03
CA ALA A 18 -8.60 -5.25 11.98
C ALA A 18 -7.35 -4.77 11.22
N ALA A 19 -7.10 -3.47 11.22
CA ALA A 19 -5.85 -2.94 10.73
C ALA A 19 -4.71 -3.49 11.59
N SER A 20 -3.64 -3.99 10.96
CA SER A 20 -2.49 -4.53 11.67
C SER A 20 -1.44 -3.42 11.82
N ALA A 21 -1.12 -3.07 13.06
CA ALA A 21 -0.01 -2.18 13.35
C ALA A 21 1.28 -2.99 13.47
N ALA A 22 2.31 -2.59 12.75
CA ALA A 22 3.65 -3.12 12.90
C ALA A 22 4.51 -2.20 13.76
N THR A 23 5.32 -2.78 14.61
CA THR A 23 6.20 -2.04 15.52
C THR A 23 7.59 -2.65 15.52
N CYS A 24 8.61 -1.82 15.43
CA CYS A 24 9.97 -2.23 15.70
C CYS A 24 10.65 -1.27 16.68
N THR A 25 11.67 -1.75 17.41
CA THR A 25 12.46 -0.95 18.35
C THR A 25 13.93 -1.03 17.97
N GLY A 26 14.49 0.11 17.63
CA GLY A 26 15.90 0.25 17.29
C GLY A 26 16.70 0.89 18.41
N SER A 27 18.01 0.65 18.40
CA SER A 27 18.96 1.24 19.33
C SER A 27 19.52 2.54 18.79
N PHE A 28 19.61 3.57 19.64
CA PHE A 28 20.20 4.87 19.35
C PHE A 28 21.33 5.15 20.32
N GLY A 29 22.54 5.30 19.80
CA GLY A 29 23.70 5.48 20.65
C GLY A 29 23.95 4.29 21.58
N LYS A 30 24.52 4.55 22.77
CA LYS A 30 24.94 3.46 23.67
C LYS A 30 23.86 2.89 24.58
N SER A 31 22.73 3.57 24.78
CA SER A 31 21.72 3.14 25.77
C SER A 31 20.31 3.70 25.52
N GLN A 32 20.05 4.31 24.38
CA GLN A 32 18.73 4.84 24.07
C GLN A 32 18.06 3.96 22.99
N THR A 33 16.76 3.86 23.08
CA THR A 33 15.94 3.13 22.10
C THR A 33 14.93 4.06 21.43
N THR A 34 14.62 3.78 20.19
CA THR A 34 13.52 4.41 19.47
C THR A 34 12.56 3.34 19.00
N THR A 35 11.31 3.51 19.32
CA THR A 35 10.22 2.66 18.84
C THR A 35 9.53 3.36 17.68
N PHE A 36 9.33 2.63 16.61
CA PHE A 36 8.57 3.07 15.44
C PHE A 36 7.37 2.17 15.27
N THR A 37 6.23 2.75 15.00
CA THR A 37 4.97 2.03 14.75
C THR A 37 4.32 2.60 13.50
N VAL A 38 3.88 1.71 12.61
CA VAL A 38 3.10 2.06 11.41
C VAL A 38 1.86 1.19 11.38
N ASN A 39 0.74 1.83 11.11
CA ASN A 39 -0.55 1.21 10.94
C ASN A 39 -1.07 1.54 9.54
N GLN A 40 -1.32 0.53 8.72
CA GLN A 40 -1.91 0.70 7.39
C GLN A 40 -3.43 0.48 7.49
N LEU A 41 -4.18 1.54 7.22
CA LEU A 41 -5.65 1.56 7.30
C LEU A 41 -6.30 1.37 5.92
N VAL A 42 -5.56 1.70 4.86
CA VAL A 42 -6.00 1.59 3.47
C VAL A 42 -4.94 0.80 2.67
N PRO A 43 -5.35 -0.26 1.98
CA PRO A 43 -6.66 -0.91 2.04
C PRO A 43 -6.95 -1.55 3.42
N ALA A 44 -8.24 -1.71 3.73
CA ALA A 44 -8.64 -2.30 5.01
C ALA A 44 -8.22 -3.78 5.09
N GLY A 45 -7.70 -4.19 6.25
CA GLY A 45 -7.21 -5.55 6.47
C GLY A 45 -5.78 -5.78 6.01
N SER A 46 -5.06 -4.74 5.61
CA SER A 46 -3.64 -4.80 5.25
C SER A 46 -2.78 -5.29 6.41
N THR A 47 -1.70 -5.97 6.06
CA THR A 47 -0.64 -6.39 6.99
C THR A 47 0.61 -5.56 6.73
N VAL A 48 1.36 -5.28 7.79
CA VAL A 48 2.63 -4.54 7.71
C VAL A 48 3.69 -5.35 8.41
N ASP A 49 4.82 -5.57 7.75
CA ASP A 49 6.01 -6.14 8.38
C ASP A 49 7.01 -5.05 8.73
N ALA A 50 7.78 -5.21 9.82
CA ALA A 50 8.68 -4.18 10.32
C ALA A 50 10.07 -4.71 10.65
N ILE A 51 11.10 -3.95 10.26
CA ILE A 51 12.50 -4.16 10.62
C ILE A 51 13.09 -2.82 11.09
N CYS A 52 13.79 -2.80 12.23
CA CYS A 52 14.59 -1.64 12.63
C CYS A 52 16.05 -1.81 12.24
N VAL A 53 16.64 -0.76 11.67
CA VAL A 53 18.05 -0.69 11.30
C VAL A 53 18.75 0.36 12.15
N ASN A 54 19.79 -0.05 12.84
CA ASN A 54 20.52 0.79 13.80
C ASN A 54 21.78 1.35 13.17
N ASN A 55 22.21 2.53 13.62
CA ASN A 55 23.46 3.21 13.23
C ASN A 55 23.60 3.31 11.70
N SER A 56 22.51 3.66 11.02
CA SER A 56 22.47 3.74 9.57
C SER A 56 21.59 4.90 9.09
N ASN A 57 21.93 5.40 7.93
CA ASN A 57 21.02 6.23 7.14
C ASN A 57 20.10 5.35 6.31
N ASP A 58 18.95 5.92 5.92
CA ASP A 58 17.96 5.31 5.03
C ASP A 58 18.32 5.53 3.54
N SER A 59 19.54 5.21 3.14
CA SER A 59 19.95 5.20 1.74
C SER A 59 19.50 3.91 1.04
N GLU A 60 19.44 3.92 -0.29
CA GLU A 60 19.12 2.72 -1.09
C GLU A 60 20.03 1.54 -0.73
N GLY A 61 21.34 1.79 -0.52
CA GLY A 61 22.27 0.77 -0.09
C GLY A 61 21.98 0.19 1.31
N ALA A 62 21.42 1.01 2.21
CA ALA A 62 21.06 0.58 3.56
C ALA A 62 19.73 -0.18 3.63
N VAL A 63 18.83 0.09 2.72
CA VAL A 63 17.55 -0.64 2.63
C VAL A 63 17.65 -1.88 1.75
N SER A 64 18.69 -1.98 0.90
CA SER A 64 18.92 -3.15 0.05
C SER A 64 19.02 -4.43 0.88
N GLY A 65 18.29 -5.46 0.47
CA GLY A 65 18.19 -6.75 1.15
C GLY A 65 17.14 -6.81 2.26
N LEU A 66 16.55 -5.68 2.68
CA LEU A 66 15.43 -5.71 3.62
C LEU A 66 14.24 -6.46 2.99
N PHE A 67 13.61 -7.31 3.78
CA PHE A 67 12.51 -8.17 3.35
C PHE A 67 12.83 -9.09 2.16
N GLY A 68 14.14 -9.33 1.91
CA GLY A 68 14.60 -10.15 0.79
C GLY A 68 14.62 -9.45 -0.57
N ILE A 69 14.36 -8.14 -0.60
CA ILE A 69 14.31 -7.30 -1.82
C ILE A 69 15.59 -6.49 -1.90
N THR A 70 16.29 -6.53 -3.03
CA THR A 70 17.60 -5.89 -3.22
C THR A 70 17.58 -4.67 -4.13
N ASP A 71 16.52 -4.48 -4.89
CA ASP A 71 16.33 -3.45 -5.92
C ASP A 71 15.43 -2.30 -5.45
N TRP A 72 15.53 -1.93 -4.17
CA TRP A 72 14.83 -0.77 -3.65
C TRP A 72 15.31 0.52 -4.31
N MET A 73 14.39 1.31 -4.84
CA MET A 73 14.61 2.61 -5.46
C MET A 73 13.85 3.68 -4.69
N LEU A 74 14.49 4.81 -4.44
CA LEU A 74 13.85 5.91 -3.70
C LEU A 74 12.75 6.54 -4.56
N GLY A 75 11.51 6.45 -4.10
CA GLY A 75 10.37 7.10 -4.75
C GLY A 75 10.19 8.53 -4.29
N ASP A 76 10.19 8.76 -2.97
CA ASP A 76 10.02 10.10 -2.40
C ASP A 76 10.59 10.19 -0.98
N LYS A 77 10.89 11.42 -0.55
CA LYS A 77 11.43 11.71 0.77
C LYS A 77 10.86 13.01 1.30
N SER A 78 10.32 12.98 2.51
CA SER A 78 9.74 14.17 3.12
C SER A 78 10.77 15.28 3.33
N GLY A 79 10.39 16.51 2.98
CA GLY A 79 11.24 17.69 3.11
C GLY A 79 12.29 17.87 2.00
N ASP A 80 12.24 17.05 0.96
CA ASP A 80 13.12 17.17 -0.21
C ASP A 80 12.28 16.99 -1.49
N GLU A 81 11.80 18.07 -2.07
CA GLU A 81 10.94 18.08 -3.26
C GLU A 81 11.60 17.51 -4.53
N ASN A 82 12.91 17.28 -4.49
CA ASN A 82 13.68 16.73 -5.62
C ASN A 82 14.29 15.37 -5.34
N SER A 83 13.89 14.69 -4.26
CA SER A 83 14.39 13.37 -3.94
C SER A 83 13.51 12.28 -4.55
N GLY A 84 14.17 11.27 -5.12
CA GLY A 84 13.48 10.16 -5.77
C GLY A 84 13.17 10.41 -7.24
N ASP A 85 12.52 9.46 -7.88
CA ASP A 85 12.16 9.51 -9.31
C ASP A 85 10.71 9.95 -9.56
N GLY A 86 9.96 10.22 -8.49
CA GLY A 86 8.56 10.67 -8.55
C GLY A 86 7.55 9.60 -8.93
N VAL A 87 7.96 8.32 -9.02
CA VAL A 87 7.07 7.21 -9.38
C VAL A 87 6.13 6.88 -8.23
N VAL A 88 6.65 6.91 -6.99
CA VAL A 88 5.86 6.74 -5.76
C VAL A 88 6.02 7.99 -4.92
N SER A 89 4.95 8.54 -4.40
CA SER A 89 4.98 9.83 -3.71
C SER A 89 4.19 9.84 -2.41
N PHE A 90 4.63 10.66 -1.45
CA PHE A 90 3.83 11.01 -0.29
C PHE A 90 2.77 12.05 -0.64
N GLY A 91 1.56 11.86 -0.14
CA GLY A 91 0.51 12.88 -0.15
C GLY A 91 0.51 13.77 1.10
N THR A 92 1.17 13.34 2.17
CA THR A 92 1.20 14.02 3.46
C THR A 92 2.60 14.54 3.79
N GLU A 93 2.69 15.78 4.26
CA GLU A 93 3.95 16.35 4.73
C GLU A 93 4.29 15.84 6.14
N PHE A 94 5.55 15.45 6.32
CA PHE A 94 6.11 15.06 7.61
C PHE A 94 6.88 16.23 8.22
N ALA A 95 6.37 16.81 9.29
CA ALA A 95 7.07 17.86 10.00
C ALA A 95 8.21 17.27 10.83
N GLY A 96 9.43 17.76 10.66
CA GLY A 96 10.59 17.37 11.47
C GLY A 96 10.32 17.61 12.96
N GLY A 97 10.73 16.66 13.80
CA GLY A 97 10.49 16.69 15.24
C GLY A 97 9.15 16.14 15.69
N SER A 98 8.19 15.89 14.79
CA SER A 98 6.92 15.23 15.13
C SER A 98 7.13 13.79 15.59
N SER A 99 6.28 13.31 16.49
CA SER A 99 6.32 11.95 17.02
C SER A 99 5.13 11.08 16.58
N SER A 100 4.17 11.66 15.89
CA SER A 100 3.01 10.97 15.32
C SER A 100 2.39 11.76 14.19
N GLY A 101 1.64 11.11 13.35
CA GLY A 101 0.90 11.70 12.25
C GLY A 101 0.17 10.66 11.42
N SER A 102 -0.47 11.13 10.38
CA SER A 102 -1.02 10.32 9.31
C SER A 102 -0.08 10.34 8.10
N TRP A 103 -0.24 9.35 7.22
CA TRP A 103 0.48 9.24 5.98
C TRP A 103 -0.42 8.71 4.88
N ASP A 104 -0.14 9.08 3.67
CA ASP A 104 -0.69 8.47 2.46
C ASP A 104 0.42 8.34 1.40
N ILE A 105 0.37 7.27 0.64
CA ILE A 105 1.34 6.94 -0.40
C ILE A 105 0.57 6.55 -1.66
N LEU A 106 0.95 7.19 -2.78
CA LEU A 106 0.45 6.88 -4.11
C LEU A 106 1.44 5.95 -4.83
N ASN A 107 0.91 4.87 -5.41
CA ASN A 107 1.64 3.90 -6.23
C ASN A 107 0.87 3.71 -7.56
N PRO A 108 0.92 4.71 -8.46
CA PRO A 108 0.11 4.70 -9.69
C PRO A 108 0.52 3.60 -10.66
N ASP A 109 1.79 3.22 -10.68
CA ASP A 109 2.34 2.20 -11.58
C ASP A 109 2.20 0.78 -11.03
N GLY A 110 1.68 0.65 -9.80
CA GLY A 110 1.34 -0.65 -9.21
C GLY A 110 2.56 -1.52 -8.91
N TYR A 111 3.64 -0.94 -8.38
CA TYR A 111 4.79 -1.71 -7.90
C TYR A 111 4.34 -2.73 -6.84
N SER A 112 4.90 -3.92 -6.91
CA SER A 112 4.50 -5.02 -6.05
C SER A 112 4.97 -4.89 -4.61
N SER A 113 5.98 -4.05 -4.36
CA SER A 113 6.58 -3.86 -3.04
C SER A 113 6.80 -2.38 -2.76
N ILE A 114 6.29 -1.94 -1.62
CA ILE A 114 6.45 -0.56 -1.13
C ILE A 114 7.02 -0.61 0.28
N LEU A 115 8.15 0.09 0.46
CA LEU A 115 8.82 0.22 1.73
C LEU A 115 8.65 1.64 2.26
N PHE A 116 7.99 1.76 3.39
CA PHE A 116 7.86 3.02 4.12
C PHE A 116 8.90 3.08 5.23
N VAL A 117 9.68 4.14 5.28
CA VAL A 117 10.78 4.32 6.22
C VAL A 117 10.55 5.55 7.07
N LEU A 118 10.66 5.37 8.40
CA LEU A 118 10.62 6.44 9.40
C LEU A 118 12.01 6.59 10.02
N LYS A 119 12.64 7.75 9.85
CA LYS A 119 13.99 8.05 10.33
C LYS A 119 13.97 8.92 11.58
N ALA A 120 14.67 8.49 12.63
CA ALA A 120 14.84 9.28 13.86
C ALA A 120 16.30 9.14 14.34
N GLY A 121 17.06 10.22 14.27
CA GLY A 121 18.50 10.22 14.56
C GLY A 121 19.30 9.33 13.60
N ASP A 122 20.08 8.39 14.10
CA ASP A 122 20.90 7.43 13.35
C ASP A 122 20.23 6.03 13.21
N THR A 123 18.95 5.94 13.51
CA THR A 123 18.18 4.70 13.46
C THR A 123 16.93 4.92 12.58
N PHE A 124 16.50 3.90 11.86
CA PHE A 124 15.25 3.95 11.14
C PHE A 124 14.41 2.67 11.31
N GLY A 125 13.10 2.83 11.27
CA GLY A 125 12.15 1.74 11.10
C GLY A 125 11.76 1.63 9.63
N ALA A 126 11.89 0.42 9.08
CA ALA A 126 11.48 0.07 7.73
C ALA A 126 10.23 -0.80 7.79
N PHE A 127 9.21 -0.46 7.03
CA PHE A 127 7.91 -1.09 7.04
C PHE A 127 7.52 -1.52 5.63
N LEU A 128 7.42 -2.83 5.43
CA LEU A 128 6.89 -3.38 4.17
C LEU A 128 5.37 -3.27 4.20
N LEU A 129 4.83 -2.46 3.31
CA LEU A 129 3.40 -2.22 3.20
C LEU A 129 2.72 -3.25 2.28
N ASP A 130 1.46 -3.52 2.56
CA ASP A 130 0.58 -4.24 1.64
C ASP A 130 0.26 -3.34 0.45
N SER A 131 0.80 -3.68 -0.72
CA SER A 131 0.85 -2.80 -1.88
C SER A 131 -0.51 -2.61 -2.53
N ALA A 132 -0.86 -1.35 -2.75
CA ALA A 132 -2.07 -0.90 -3.45
C ALA A 132 -1.78 0.41 -4.20
N THR A 133 -2.70 0.83 -5.06
CA THR A 133 -2.58 2.13 -5.77
C THR A 133 -2.58 3.32 -4.81
N LEU A 134 -3.36 3.23 -3.74
CA LEU A 134 -3.37 4.18 -2.63
C LEU A 134 -3.23 3.40 -1.33
N MET A 135 -2.27 3.79 -0.53
CA MET A 135 -2.06 3.30 0.83
C MET A 135 -2.11 4.47 1.79
N ALA A 136 -2.73 4.28 2.93
CA ALA A 136 -2.81 5.33 3.94
C ALA A 136 -2.91 4.74 5.34
N GLY A 137 -2.49 5.54 6.34
CA GLY A 137 -2.55 5.12 7.72
C GLY A 137 -1.98 6.14 8.69
N ASP A 138 -1.60 5.64 9.86
CA ASP A 138 -1.03 6.45 10.93
C ASP A 138 0.38 5.93 11.28
N TRP A 139 1.20 6.81 11.82
CA TRP A 139 2.53 6.48 12.33
C TRP A 139 2.77 7.09 13.71
N PHE A 140 3.65 6.43 14.45
CA PHE A 140 4.12 6.91 15.76
C PHE A 140 5.60 6.58 15.94
N THR A 141 6.34 7.49 16.56
CA THR A 141 7.70 7.26 17.04
C THR A 141 7.85 7.72 18.47
N SER A 142 8.66 7.02 19.27
CA SER A 142 8.96 7.46 20.64
C SER A 142 9.90 8.67 20.71
N ARG A 143 10.41 9.14 19.58
CA ARG A 143 11.28 10.32 19.42
C ARG A 143 10.84 11.11 18.21
N GLY A 144 11.22 12.40 18.17
CA GLY A 144 10.94 13.23 16.99
C GLY A 144 11.51 12.63 15.70
N LEU A 145 10.70 12.60 14.68
CA LEU A 145 11.07 12.14 13.34
C LEU A 145 12.06 13.12 12.69
N SER A 146 13.10 12.62 12.04
CA SER A 146 13.97 13.43 11.20
C SER A 146 13.34 13.64 9.82
N HIS A 147 12.89 12.56 9.20
CA HIS A 147 12.16 12.53 7.94
C HIS A 147 11.52 11.15 7.74
N ALA A 148 10.68 11.05 6.73
CA ALA A 148 10.17 9.79 6.19
C ALA A 148 10.65 9.64 4.74
N SER A 149 10.78 8.39 4.29
CA SER A 149 11.13 8.04 2.91
C SER A 149 10.24 6.91 2.43
N VAL A 150 9.91 6.89 1.15
CA VAL A 150 9.22 5.78 0.50
C VAL A 150 10.10 5.22 -0.62
N TYR A 151 10.21 3.90 -0.65
CA TYR A 151 10.92 3.17 -1.69
C TYR A 151 9.95 2.21 -2.37
N TYR A 152 10.19 1.97 -3.63
CA TYR A 152 9.50 0.93 -4.38
C TYR A 152 10.50 -0.13 -4.84
N GLY A 153 10.01 -1.35 -5.02
CA GLY A 153 10.81 -2.48 -5.48
C GLY A 153 9.97 -3.47 -6.28
N GLY A 154 10.65 -4.30 -7.03
CA GLY A 154 10.03 -5.25 -7.94
C GLY A 154 9.49 -4.60 -9.22
N GLU A 155 8.91 -5.44 -10.06
CA GLU A 155 8.32 -4.99 -11.33
C GLU A 155 6.96 -4.34 -11.09
N PRO A 156 6.62 -3.27 -11.83
CA PRO A 156 5.28 -2.71 -11.81
C PRO A 156 4.28 -3.74 -12.35
N THR A 157 3.12 -3.83 -11.71
CA THR A 157 2.06 -4.70 -12.20
C THR A 157 1.48 -4.12 -13.48
N PRO A 158 1.54 -4.81 -14.64
CA PRO A 158 0.99 -4.27 -15.87
C PRO A 158 -0.49 -3.93 -15.68
N ALA A 159 -0.87 -2.70 -16.03
CA ALA A 159 -2.27 -2.30 -15.99
C ALA A 159 -3.14 -3.30 -16.79
N PRO A 160 -4.30 -3.71 -16.28
CA PRO A 160 -5.19 -4.60 -17.00
C PRO A 160 -5.48 -4.02 -18.40
N VAL A 161 -4.99 -4.69 -19.44
CA VAL A 161 -5.27 -4.26 -20.81
C VAL A 161 -6.77 -4.42 -21.05
N PRO A 162 -7.53 -3.34 -21.32
CA PRO A 162 -8.94 -3.45 -21.61
C PRO A 162 -9.10 -4.40 -22.81
N LEU A 163 -9.85 -5.48 -22.64
CA LEU A 163 -10.14 -6.38 -23.75
C LEU A 163 -10.68 -5.55 -24.93
N PRO A 164 -10.05 -5.65 -26.11
CA PRO A 164 -10.49 -4.86 -27.26
C PRO A 164 -11.99 -5.06 -27.46
N ALA A 165 -12.73 -3.95 -27.67
CA ALA A 165 -14.17 -4.03 -27.96
C ALA A 165 -14.48 -4.96 -29.13
N SER A 166 -13.49 -5.21 -30.01
CA SER A 166 -13.53 -6.20 -31.07
C SER A 166 -13.78 -7.64 -30.58
N ALA A 167 -13.33 -8.02 -29.38
CA ALA A 167 -13.61 -9.35 -28.82
C ALA A 167 -15.11 -9.51 -28.50
N LEU A 168 -15.73 -8.47 -27.92
CA LEU A 168 -17.18 -8.44 -27.67
C LEU A 168 -17.98 -8.38 -28.97
N LEU A 169 -17.52 -7.62 -29.98
CA LEU A 169 -18.14 -7.55 -31.30
C LEU A 169 -18.03 -8.89 -32.04
N LEU A 170 -16.90 -9.59 -31.92
CA LEU A 170 -16.74 -10.93 -32.48
C LEU A 170 -17.73 -11.92 -31.85
N LEU A 171 -17.84 -11.94 -30.53
CA LEU A 171 -18.83 -12.79 -29.85
C LEU A 171 -20.28 -12.45 -30.23
N ALA A 172 -20.59 -11.16 -30.29
CA ALA A 172 -21.90 -10.70 -30.75
C ALA A 172 -22.18 -11.06 -32.22
N GLY A 173 -21.16 -10.94 -33.08
CA GLY A 173 -21.27 -11.32 -34.51
C GLY A 173 -21.49 -12.81 -34.70
N VAL A 174 -20.70 -13.66 -34.06
CA VAL A 174 -20.84 -15.12 -34.13
C VAL A 174 -22.17 -15.58 -33.53
N GLY A 175 -22.55 -14.99 -32.38
CA GLY A 175 -23.82 -15.27 -31.70
C GLY A 175 -25.03 -14.87 -32.57
N GLY A 176 -24.94 -13.69 -33.20
CA GLY A 176 -25.99 -13.21 -34.15
C GLY A 176 -26.16 -14.10 -35.37
N LEU A 177 -25.06 -14.54 -35.98
CA LEU A 177 -25.07 -15.48 -37.12
C LEU A 177 -25.67 -16.84 -36.73
N ALA A 178 -25.32 -17.35 -35.55
CA ALA A 178 -25.88 -18.60 -35.05
C ALA A 178 -27.40 -18.50 -34.79
N ALA A 179 -27.86 -17.36 -34.27
CA ALA A 179 -29.29 -17.10 -34.05
C ALA A 179 -30.07 -17.01 -35.38
N LEU A 180 -29.53 -16.34 -36.38
CA LEU A 180 -30.12 -16.25 -37.73
C LEU A 180 -30.23 -17.61 -38.42
N ARG A 181 -29.18 -18.46 -38.31
CA ARG A 181 -29.17 -19.82 -38.84
C ARG A 181 -30.26 -20.69 -38.19
N ARG A 182 -30.44 -20.56 -36.88
CA ARG A 182 -31.45 -21.29 -36.11
C ARG A 182 -32.88 -20.90 -36.49
N ARG A 183 -33.11 -19.61 -36.80
CA ARG A 183 -34.42 -19.11 -37.32
C ARG A 183 -34.74 -19.71 -38.70
N ARG A 184 -33.75 -19.72 -39.60
CA ARG A 184 -33.94 -20.22 -40.99
C ARG A 184 -34.23 -21.72 -41.04
N ASN A 185 -33.79 -22.51 -40.08
CA ASN A 185 -34.03 -23.96 -40.02
C ASN A 185 -35.38 -24.31 -39.35
N ARG A 186 -36.13 -23.31 -38.85
CA ARG A 186 -37.46 -23.49 -38.24
C ARG A 186 -38.63 -23.00 -39.11
N ALA A 187 -38.32 -22.35 -40.21
CA ALA A 187 -39.27 -21.93 -41.24
C ALA A 187 -39.22 -22.91 -42.42
#